data_ec9f366e4d05c56cfc4c9be222fa69d9
#
_entry.id   ec9f366e4d05c56cfc4c9be222fa69d9
#
_cell.length_a   1.000
_cell.length_b   1.000
_cell.length_c   1.000
_cell.angle_alpha   90.00
_cell.angle_beta   90.00
_cell.angle_gamma   90.00
#
_symmetry.space_group_name_H-M   'P 1'
#
loop_
_entity.id
_entity.type
_entity.pdbx_description
1 polymer ?
#
loop_
_entity_poly.entity_id
_entity_poly.type
_entity_poly.pdbx_seq_one_letter_code
_entity_poly.pdbx_strand_id
1 'polypeptide(L)'
;MIGHGHKLRIIKHPALRDHKGIIRYYANRYICKECRKTILERNSFAFNGFNSSFFLMQNALRLIGNLNYNLTMISDELGISTTQLSKYIDSYITIPPRSLPECLGIDELHSRELSRRNSSYLCILVDNERRTLWDILDSRSKMTLSLFFSKISREERTKVKYVTIDMWEPYKDVAKTYFPNCLVAVDPFHVIKHLTHDFKRLRIDLMNNSIYGSNAYYLLKK
;
A
#
# COMPACT_ATOMS: atom_id res chain seq x y z
N MET A 1 19.70 -11.37 40.05
CA MET A 1 18.70 -10.30 40.08
C MET A 1 18.04 -10.23 41.45
N ILE A 2 17.78 -9.04 41.95
CA ILE A 2 17.10 -8.82 43.25
C ILE A 2 15.82 -8.07 42.97
N GLY A 3 14.78 -8.35 43.76
CA GLY A 3 13.54 -7.59 43.72
C GLY A 3 13.80 -6.11 44.01
N HIS A 4 13.21 -5.21 43.22
CA HIS A 4 13.40 -3.75 43.30
C HIS A 4 12.04 -3.03 43.19
N GLY A 5 11.07 -3.52 43.99
CA GLY A 5 9.73 -2.95 44.07
C GLY A 5 8.79 -3.37 42.93
N HIS A 6 7.72 -2.63 42.78
CA HIS A 6 6.69 -2.88 41.80
C HIS A 6 6.45 -1.65 40.92
N LYS A 7 5.98 -1.84 39.71
CA LYS A 7 5.54 -0.77 38.79
C LYS A 7 4.11 -1.02 38.34
N LEU A 8 3.23 -0.06 38.58
CA LEU A 8 1.87 -0.11 38.04
C LEU A 8 1.94 -0.07 36.50
N ARG A 9 1.35 -1.03 35.86
CA ARG A 9 1.14 -1.09 34.41
C ARG A 9 -0.36 -1.02 34.11
N ILE A 10 -0.67 -0.24 33.09
CA ILE A 10 -2.03 -0.09 32.58
C ILE A 10 -2.01 -0.62 31.14
N ILE A 11 -2.80 -1.65 30.90
CA ILE A 11 -2.92 -2.33 29.60
C ILE A 11 -4.33 -2.10 29.09
N LYS A 12 -4.46 -1.57 27.88
CA LYS A 12 -5.75 -1.45 27.19
C LYS A 12 -6.25 -2.83 26.82
N HIS A 13 -7.54 -3.05 26.99
CA HIS A 13 -8.24 -4.31 26.71
C HIS A 13 -9.50 -4.01 25.87
N PRO A 14 -10.06 -4.96 25.10
CA PRO A 14 -11.31 -4.74 24.40
C PRO A 14 -12.40 -4.21 25.34
N ALA A 15 -13.25 -3.34 24.81
CA ALA A 15 -14.36 -2.80 25.57
C ALA A 15 -15.29 -3.92 26.05
N LEU A 16 -15.78 -3.79 27.28
CA LEU A 16 -16.88 -4.59 27.80
C LEU A 16 -18.15 -3.72 27.70
N ARG A 17 -19.05 -4.05 26.80
CA ARG A 17 -20.22 -3.22 26.47
C ARG A 17 -19.77 -1.82 26.03
N ASP A 18 -20.23 -0.75 26.66
CA ASP A 18 -19.97 0.65 26.30
C ASP A 18 -18.73 1.26 26.98
N HIS A 19 -17.94 0.46 27.69
CA HIS A 19 -16.78 0.93 28.43
C HIS A 19 -15.46 0.40 27.88
N LYS A 20 -14.46 1.30 27.75
CA LYS A 20 -13.10 0.92 27.36
C LYS A 20 -12.48 0.03 28.44
N GLY A 21 -12.11 -1.20 28.08
CA GLY A 21 -11.49 -2.15 28.99
C GLY A 21 -10.06 -1.74 29.36
N ILE A 22 -9.73 -1.87 30.64
CA ILE A 22 -8.38 -1.59 31.17
C ILE A 22 -8.00 -2.68 32.16
N ILE A 23 -6.79 -3.25 31.98
CA ILE A 23 -6.15 -4.14 32.95
C ILE A 23 -5.13 -3.33 33.72
N ARG A 24 -5.29 -3.25 35.03
CA ARG A 24 -4.30 -2.64 35.94
C ARG A 24 -3.62 -3.74 36.72
N TYR A 25 -2.28 -3.79 36.68
CA TYR A 25 -1.53 -4.76 37.46
C TYR A 25 -0.20 -4.17 37.92
N TYR A 26 0.34 -4.69 39.03
CA TYR A 26 1.61 -4.30 39.58
C TYR A 26 2.67 -5.31 39.10
N ALA A 27 3.47 -4.91 38.11
CA ALA A 27 4.57 -5.73 37.59
C ALA A 27 5.75 -5.69 38.56
N ASN A 28 6.31 -6.83 38.93
CA ASN A 28 7.54 -6.91 39.74
C ASN A 28 8.70 -6.33 38.93
N ARG A 29 9.52 -5.53 39.60
CA ARG A 29 10.73 -4.94 39.04
C ARG A 29 11.94 -5.60 39.70
N TYR A 30 12.91 -5.97 38.89
CA TYR A 30 14.16 -6.58 39.30
C TYR A 30 15.33 -5.73 38.86
N ILE A 31 16.42 -5.70 39.66
CA ILE A 31 17.69 -5.03 39.35
C ILE A 31 18.83 -6.04 39.32
N CYS A 32 19.71 -5.92 38.33
CA CYS A 32 20.96 -6.69 38.32
C CYS A 32 21.94 -6.13 39.33
N LYS A 33 22.56 -6.98 40.18
CA LYS A 33 23.57 -6.58 41.15
C LYS A 33 24.84 -6.00 40.52
N GLU A 34 25.23 -6.55 39.38
CA GLU A 34 26.48 -6.21 38.70
C GLU A 34 26.32 -4.98 37.80
N CYS A 35 25.43 -5.02 36.80
CA CYS A 35 25.31 -3.96 35.79
C CYS A 35 24.22 -2.92 36.13
N ARG A 36 23.50 -3.04 37.24
CA ARG A 36 22.41 -2.14 37.67
C ARG A 36 21.25 -2.00 36.70
N LYS A 37 21.20 -2.76 35.60
CA LYS A 37 20.07 -2.77 34.68
C LYS A 37 18.82 -3.31 35.37
N THR A 38 17.68 -2.65 35.09
CA THR A 38 16.40 -3.04 35.65
C THR A 38 15.55 -3.74 34.59
N ILE A 39 14.84 -4.79 35.01
CA ILE A 39 13.91 -5.55 34.17
C ILE A 39 12.57 -5.59 34.88
N LEU A 40 11.49 -5.44 34.11
CA LEU A 40 10.13 -5.68 34.58
C LEU A 40 9.72 -7.12 34.28
N GLU A 41 8.94 -7.69 35.18
CA GLU A 41 8.29 -8.96 34.99
C GLU A 41 7.48 -8.99 33.69
N ARG A 42 7.58 -10.09 32.95
CA ARG A 42 6.76 -10.31 31.75
C ARG A 42 5.37 -10.73 32.18
N ASN A 43 4.38 -10.25 31.46
CA ASN A 43 3.00 -10.68 31.65
C ASN A 43 2.58 -11.62 30.51
N SER A 44 1.52 -12.43 30.75
CA SER A 44 0.97 -13.41 29.79
C SER A 44 -0.16 -12.86 28.91
N PHE A 45 -0.55 -11.59 29.07
CA PHE A 45 -1.72 -11.02 28.41
C PHE A 45 -1.43 -9.85 27.47
N ALA A 46 -0.17 -9.40 27.39
CA ALA A 46 0.27 -8.38 26.44
C ALA A 46 1.68 -8.67 25.92
N PHE A 47 2.00 -8.25 24.71
CA PHE A 47 3.35 -8.33 24.16
C PHE A 47 4.30 -7.32 24.82
N ASN A 48 5.58 -7.67 24.88
CA ASN A 48 6.60 -6.75 25.36
C ASN A 48 6.64 -5.49 24.50
N GLY A 49 6.65 -4.34 25.19
CA GLY A 49 6.67 -3.04 24.51
C GLY A 49 5.30 -2.47 24.13
N PHE A 50 4.22 -3.26 24.28
CA PHE A 50 2.87 -2.79 24.02
C PHE A 50 2.08 -2.56 25.32
N ASN A 51 1.23 -1.54 25.32
CA ASN A 51 0.28 -1.25 26.39
C ASN A 51 -1.14 -1.66 26.02
N SER A 52 -1.27 -2.77 25.29
CA SER A 52 -2.54 -3.37 24.84
C SER A 52 -2.47 -4.88 24.97
N SER A 53 -3.61 -5.48 25.29
CA SER A 53 -3.71 -6.93 25.40
C SER A 53 -3.68 -7.61 24.03
N PHE A 54 -3.36 -8.92 24.03
CA PHE A 54 -3.45 -9.75 22.82
C PHE A 54 -4.84 -9.70 22.17
N PHE A 55 -5.89 -9.72 22.97
CA PHE A 55 -7.26 -9.66 22.45
C PHE A 55 -7.56 -8.34 21.75
N LEU A 56 -7.07 -7.22 22.29
CA LEU A 56 -7.25 -5.91 21.65
C LEU A 56 -6.49 -5.85 20.33
N MET A 57 -5.29 -6.39 20.30
CA MET A 57 -4.49 -6.48 19.07
C MET A 57 -5.16 -7.38 18.03
N GLN A 58 -5.68 -8.56 18.42
CA GLN A 58 -6.39 -9.44 17.50
C GLN A 58 -7.64 -8.76 16.90
N ASN A 59 -8.39 -8.04 17.71
CA ASN A 59 -9.53 -7.25 17.22
C ASN A 59 -9.08 -6.18 16.23
N ALA A 60 -7.99 -5.47 16.53
CA ALA A 60 -7.43 -4.47 15.62
C ALA A 60 -7.03 -5.08 14.26
N LEU A 61 -6.31 -6.20 14.26
CA LEU A 61 -5.90 -6.89 13.03
C LEU A 61 -7.11 -7.40 12.23
N ARG A 62 -8.15 -7.88 12.91
CA ARG A 62 -9.41 -8.30 12.25
C ARG A 62 -10.11 -7.11 11.58
N LEU A 63 -10.18 -5.97 12.24
CA LEU A 63 -10.79 -4.75 11.68
C LEU A 63 -9.96 -4.17 10.53
N ILE A 64 -8.63 -4.21 10.62
CA ILE A 64 -7.72 -3.80 9.54
C ILE A 64 -7.97 -4.63 8.27
N GLY A 65 -8.27 -5.92 8.39
CA GLY A 65 -8.64 -6.77 7.26
C GLY A 65 -10.02 -6.50 6.65
N ASN A 66 -10.84 -5.64 7.25
CA ASN A 66 -12.16 -5.29 6.75
C ASN A 66 -12.11 -3.96 5.98
N LEU A 67 -12.36 -4.02 4.67
CA LEU A 67 -12.30 -2.87 3.75
C LEU A 67 -13.29 -1.73 4.09
N ASN A 68 -14.27 -1.97 4.94
CA ASN A 68 -15.22 -0.94 5.40
C ASN A 68 -14.65 -0.03 6.49
N TYR A 69 -13.48 -0.37 7.05
CA TYR A 69 -12.83 0.40 8.11
C TYR A 69 -11.57 1.08 7.59
N ASN A 70 -11.38 2.34 7.99
CA ASN A 70 -10.08 3.01 7.89
C ASN A 70 -9.37 3.02 9.25
N LEU A 71 -8.08 3.36 9.27
CA LEU A 71 -7.29 3.35 10.52
C LEU A 71 -7.83 4.32 11.59
N THR A 72 -8.43 5.43 11.18
CA THR A 72 -9.01 6.40 12.13
C THR A 72 -10.26 5.80 12.82
N MET A 73 -11.16 5.19 12.04
CA MET A 73 -12.34 4.52 12.61
C MET A 73 -11.94 3.42 13.59
N ILE A 74 -10.94 2.59 13.25
CA ILE A 74 -10.43 1.55 14.13
C ILE A 74 -9.79 2.15 15.39
N SER A 75 -9.04 3.24 15.23
CA SER A 75 -8.44 3.99 16.34
C SER A 75 -9.48 4.46 17.35
N ASP A 76 -10.58 5.04 16.85
CA ASP A 76 -11.67 5.57 17.68
C ASP A 76 -12.45 4.45 18.34
N GLU A 77 -12.79 3.38 17.61
CA GLU A 77 -13.53 2.22 18.13
C GLU A 77 -12.76 1.52 19.25
N LEU A 78 -11.46 1.27 19.04
CA LEU A 78 -10.64 0.51 19.98
C LEU A 78 -9.94 1.39 21.04
N GLY A 79 -9.97 2.70 20.88
CA GLY A 79 -9.31 3.64 21.79
C GLY A 79 -7.77 3.52 21.79
N ILE A 80 -7.16 3.11 20.68
CA ILE A 80 -5.71 3.07 20.47
C ILE A 80 -5.32 4.02 19.35
N SER A 81 -4.08 4.48 19.34
CA SER A 81 -3.63 5.43 18.31
C SER A 81 -3.41 4.74 16.95
N THR A 82 -3.57 5.50 15.87
CA THR A 82 -3.22 5.04 14.50
C THR A 82 -1.76 4.60 14.39
N THR A 83 -0.84 5.28 15.12
CA THR A 83 0.58 4.86 15.22
C THR A 83 0.72 3.46 15.83
N GLN A 84 -0.11 3.11 16.80
CA GLN A 84 -0.09 1.77 17.38
C GLN A 84 -0.67 0.73 16.43
N LEU A 85 -1.71 1.08 15.66
CA LEU A 85 -2.24 0.23 14.59
C LEU A 85 -1.17 -0.04 13.52
N SER A 86 -0.44 0.98 13.07
CA SER A 86 0.68 0.80 12.13
C SER A 86 1.74 -0.16 12.68
N LYS A 87 2.12 -0.02 13.96
CA LYS A 87 3.04 -0.97 14.58
C LYS A 87 2.52 -2.41 14.61
N TYR A 88 1.21 -2.62 14.75
CA TYR A 88 0.65 -3.97 14.65
C TYR A 88 0.76 -4.52 13.22
N ILE A 89 0.47 -3.70 12.22
CA ILE A 89 0.64 -4.07 10.80
C ILE A 89 2.09 -4.49 10.56
N ASP A 90 3.05 -3.64 10.91
CA ASP A 90 4.47 -3.87 10.67
C ASP A 90 5.02 -5.11 11.41
N SER A 91 4.47 -5.41 12.60
CA SER A 91 4.98 -6.48 13.46
C SER A 91 4.32 -7.85 13.21
N TYR A 92 3.07 -7.87 12.75
CA TYR A 92 2.26 -9.09 12.73
C TYR A 92 1.63 -9.43 11.39
N ILE A 93 1.62 -8.50 10.44
CA ILE A 93 1.19 -8.80 9.07
C ILE A 93 2.42 -9.10 8.22
N THR A 94 2.53 -10.35 7.81
CA THR A 94 3.55 -10.77 6.84
C THR A 94 2.86 -11.04 5.52
N ILE A 95 3.28 -10.32 4.48
CA ILE A 95 2.83 -10.60 3.12
C ILE A 95 3.74 -11.72 2.58
N PRO A 96 3.19 -12.92 2.30
CA PRO A 96 4.00 -14.00 1.74
C PRO A 96 4.51 -13.59 0.35
N PRO A 97 5.72 -14.01 -0.05
CA PRO A 97 6.20 -13.81 -1.40
C PRO A 97 5.23 -14.45 -2.39
N ARG A 98 4.85 -13.67 -3.40
CA ARG A 98 3.95 -14.13 -4.48
C ARG A 98 4.77 -14.39 -5.74
N SER A 99 4.45 -15.47 -6.46
CA SER A 99 4.99 -15.67 -7.80
C SER A 99 4.51 -14.56 -8.72
N LEU A 100 5.36 -14.15 -9.66
CA LEU A 100 4.98 -13.20 -10.71
C LEU A 100 3.87 -13.82 -11.59
N PRO A 101 2.86 -13.01 -11.98
CA PRO A 101 1.82 -13.46 -12.91
C PRO A 101 2.41 -13.66 -14.32
N GLU A 102 1.83 -14.54 -15.12
CA GLU A 102 2.23 -14.70 -16.52
C GLU A 102 1.91 -13.44 -17.35
N CYS A 103 0.84 -12.74 -17.00
CA CYS A 103 0.43 -11.48 -17.63
C CYS A 103 0.49 -10.36 -16.59
N LEU A 104 1.61 -9.64 -16.54
CA LEU A 104 1.88 -8.55 -15.60
C LEU A 104 1.44 -7.22 -16.20
N GLY A 105 0.57 -6.49 -15.53
CA GLY A 105 0.24 -5.09 -15.83
C GLY A 105 1.11 -4.13 -15.01
N ILE A 106 1.62 -3.10 -15.64
CA ILE A 106 2.33 -1.98 -14.99
C ILE A 106 1.57 -0.70 -15.32
N ASP A 107 1.01 -0.06 -14.31
CA ASP A 107 0.20 1.15 -14.43
C ASP A 107 0.57 2.16 -13.33
N GLU A 108 -0.02 3.35 -13.38
CA GLU A 108 0.25 4.39 -12.40
C GLU A 108 -1.02 4.87 -11.68
N LEU A 109 -0.85 5.24 -10.42
CA LEU A 109 -1.87 5.91 -9.65
C LEU A 109 -1.36 7.27 -9.16
N HIS A 110 -2.05 8.34 -9.55
CA HIS A 110 -1.75 9.66 -9.02
C HIS A 110 -2.26 9.80 -7.58
N SER A 111 -1.38 10.19 -6.65
CA SER A 111 -1.74 10.46 -5.26
C SER A 111 -1.30 11.87 -4.85
N ARG A 112 -2.28 12.69 -4.46
CA ARG A 112 -2.02 14.07 -3.96
C ARG A 112 -1.25 14.07 -2.64
N GLU A 113 -1.45 13.07 -1.78
CA GLU A 113 -0.77 12.99 -0.49
C GLU A 113 0.70 12.64 -0.64
N LEU A 114 1.04 11.79 -1.60
CA LEU A 114 2.42 11.40 -1.89
C LEU A 114 3.18 12.49 -2.65
N SER A 115 2.50 13.36 -3.39
CA SER A 115 3.14 14.50 -4.07
C SER A 115 3.87 15.44 -3.12
N ARG A 116 3.52 15.40 -1.83
CA ARG A 116 4.21 16.14 -0.76
C ARG A 116 5.53 15.49 -0.31
N ARG A 117 5.78 14.24 -0.68
CA ARG A 117 6.97 13.51 -0.23
C ARG A 117 8.08 13.48 -1.29
N ASN A 118 7.92 12.86 -2.43
CA ASN A 118 8.94 12.82 -3.49
C ASN A 118 8.39 12.37 -4.86
N SER A 119 7.20 11.78 -4.91
CA SER A 119 6.58 11.33 -6.15
C SER A 119 5.07 11.48 -6.03
N SER A 120 4.46 12.11 -7.04
CA SER A 120 2.99 12.20 -7.13
C SER A 120 2.36 10.94 -7.70
N TYR A 121 3.15 9.97 -8.12
CA TYR A 121 2.68 8.75 -8.76
C TYR A 121 3.24 7.51 -8.08
N LEU A 122 2.33 6.61 -7.70
CA LEU A 122 2.64 5.22 -7.36
C LEU A 122 2.71 4.39 -8.62
N CYS A 123 3.49 3.32 -8.62
CA CYS A 123 3.39 2.30 -9.63
C CYS A 123 2.52 1.15 -9.10
N ILE A 124 1.54 0.75 -9.89
CA ILE A 124 0.66 -0.38 -9.59
C ILE A 124 1.05 -1.55 -10.47
N LEU A 125 1.27 -2.69 -9.83
CA LEU A 125 1.50 -3.96 -10.49
C LEU A 125 0.24 -4.83 -10.40
N VAL A 126 -0.24 -5.33 -11.51
CA VAL A 126 -1.53 -6.03 -11.63
C VAL A 126 -1.32 -7.41 -12.25
N ASP A 127 -2.00 -8.41 -11.71
CA ASP A 127 -2.23 -9.68 -12.38
C ASP A 127 -3.43 -9.52 -13.32
N ASN A 128 -3.17 -9.38 -14.61
CA ASN A 128 -4.22 -9.15 -15.61
C ASN A 128 -5.10 -10.38 -15.88
N GLU A 129 -4.62 -11.58 -15.60
CA GLU A 129 -5.43 -12.80 -15.76
C GLU A 129 -6.47 -12.89 -14.65
N ARG A 130 -6.02 -12.70 -13.41
CA ARG A 130 -6.88 -12.75 -12.23
C ARG A 130 -7.60 -11.44 -11.95
N ARG A 131 -7.21 -10.36 -12.64
CA ARG A 131 -7.71 -8.99 -12.41
C ARG A 131 -7.57 -8.55 -10.95
N THR A 132 -6.42 -8.84 -10.37
CA THR A 132 -6.12 -8.52 -8.97
C THR A 132 -4.88 -7.66 -8.87
N LEU A 133 -4.87 -6.81 -7.85
CA LEU A 133 -3.66 -6.08 -7.48
C LEU A 133 -2.58 -7.08 -7.05
N TRP A 134 -1.40 -7.01 -7.70
CA TRP A 134 -0.26 -7.84 -7.34
C TRP A 134 0.66 -7.13 -6.34
N ASP A 135 1.02 -5.86 -6.60
CA ASP A 135 1.81 -5.04 -5.68
C ASP A 135 1.65 -3.53 -5.97
N ILE A 136 2.11 -2.69 -5.03
CA ILE A 136 2.14 -1.23 -5.17
C ILE A 136 3.52 -0.74 -4.77
N LEU A 137 4.17 0.02 -5.68
CA LEU A 137 5.45 0.64 -5.42
C LEU A 137 5.28 2.14 -5.15
N ASP A 138 6.11 2.68 -4.29
CA ASP A 138 6.06 4.08 -3.83
C ASP A 138 6.41 5.13 -4.90
N SER A 139 6.92 4.68 -6.04
CA SER A 139 7.23 5.54 -7.19
C SER A 139 7.20 4.75 -8.50
N ARG A 140 6.78 5.42 -9.59
CA ARG A 140 6.87 4.88 -10.95
C ARG A 140 8.25 5.01 -11.58
N SER A 141 9.23 5.60 -10.89
CA SER A 141 10.56 5.87 -11.46
C SER A 141 11.24 4.60 -11.94
N LYS A 142 11.99 4.70 -13.05
CA LYS A 142 12.79 3.59 -13.60
C LYS A 142 13.70 2.98 -12.53
N MET A 143 14.28 3.82 -11.66
CA MET A 143 15.15 3.38 -10.57
C MET A 143 14.39 2.52 -9.55
N THR A 144 13.21 2.95 -9.09
CA THR A 144 12.38 2.17 -8.14
C THR A 144 12.00 0.82 -8.73
N LEU A 145 11.52 0.79 -9.97
CA LEU A 145 11.16 -0.44 -10.68
C LEU A 145 12.37 -1.36 -10.85
N SER A 146 13.52 -0.82 -11.25
CA SER A 146 14.76 -1.59 -11.40
C SER A 146 15.22 -2.21 -10.09
N LEU A 147 15.21 -1.44 -9.00
CA LEU A 147 15.55 -1.94 -7.66
C LEU A 147 14.55 -3.01 -7.18
N PHE A 148 13.28 -2.87 -7.51
CA PHE A 148 12.26 -3.84 -7.15
C PHE A 148 12.45 -5.15 -7.91
N PHE A 149 12.47 -5.11 -9.25
CA PHE A 149 12.56 -6.31 -10.08
C PHE A 149 13.95 -7.00 -10.00
N SER A 150 15.02 -6.28 -9.65
CA SER A 150 16.33 -6.89 -9.43
C SER A 150 16.36 -7.84 -8.23
N LYS A 151 15.48 -7.63 -7.24
CA LYS A 151 15.36 -8.51 -6.06
C LYS A 151 14.61 -9.81 -6.36
N ILE A 152 13.87 -9.87 -7.46
CA ILE A 152 13.13 -11.06 -7.87
C ILE A 152 14.07 -11.94 -8.67
N SER A 153 14.07 -13.25 -8.39
CA SER A 153 14.97 -14.19 -9.09
C SER A 153 14.72 -14.19 -10.60
N ARG A 154 15.77 -14.49 -11.37
CA ARG A 154 15.65 -14.57 -12.83
C ARG A 154 14.63 -15.63 -13.24
N GLU A 155 14.58 -16.75 -12.52
CA GLU A 155 13.61 -17.84 -12.77
C GLU A 155 12.17 -17.36 -12.67
N GLU A 156 11.85 -16.58 -11.64
CA GLU A 156 10.51 -15.98 -11.50
C GLU A 156 10.23 -14.99 -12.63
N ARG A 157 11.18 -14.14 -12.98
CA ARG A 157 11.01 -13.15 -14.05
C ARG A 157 10.83 -13.77 -15.43
N THR A 158 11.40 -14.94 -15.69
CA THR A 158 11.22 -15.66 -16.97
C THR A 158 9.84 -16.30 -17.13
N LYS A 159 9.05 -16.42 -16.05
CA LYS A 159 7.67 -16.92 -16.11
C LYS A 159 6.71 -15.89 -16.70
N VAL A 160 7.07 -14.60 -16.69
CA VAL A 160 6.24 -13.53 -17.25
C VAL A 160 6.29 -13.62 -18.78
N LYS A 161 5.14 -13.88 -19.39
CA LYS A 161 4.98 -14.01 -20.84
C LYS A 161 4.52 -12.70 -21.49
N TYR A 162 3.71 -11.92 -20.78
CA TYR A 162 3.15 -10.67 -21.27
C TYR A 162 3.32 -9.58 -20.24
N VAL A 163 3.74 -8.40 -20.70
CA VAL A 163 3.77 -7.20 -19.87
C VAL A 163 2.92 -6.13 -20.54
N THR A 164 1.83 -5.72 -19.90
CA THR A 164 1.02 -4.60 -20.38
C THR A 164 1.46 -3.32 -19.68
N ILE A 165 1.64 -2.26 -20.45
CA ILE A 165 2.10 -0.96 -19.99
C ILE A 165 1.24 0.15 -20.59
N ASP A 166 1.29 1.34 -19.99
CA ASP A 166 0.88 2.55 -20.68
C ASP A 166 1.89 2.93 -21.78
N MET A 167 1.75 4.11 -22.37
CA MET A 167 2.67 4.60 -23.42
C MET A 167 3.96 5.21 -22.87
N TRP A 168 4.25 5.08 -21.55
CA TRP A 168 5.43 5.68 -20.94
C TRP A 168 6.69 4.83 -21.19
N GLU A 169 7.63 5.38 -21.95
CA GLU A 169 8.83 4.66 -22.44
C GLU A 169 9.67 3.98 -21.35
N PRO A 170 9.84 4.55 -20.12
CA PRO A 170 10.57 3.87 -19.06
C PRO A 170 9.98 2.53 -18.64
N TYR A 171 8.66 2.32 -18.73
CA TYR A 171 8.05 1.03 -18.45
C TYR A 171 8.46 -0.03 -19.48
N LYS A 172 8.51 0.36 -20.74
CA LYS A 172 8.96 -0.52 -21.82
C LYS A 172 10.41 -0.94 -21.66
N ASP A 173 11.29 0.02 -21.28
CA ASP A 173 12.69 -0.26 -20.98
C ASP A 173 12.85 -1.27 -19.83
N VAL A 174 12.12 -1.05 -18.74
CA VAL A 174 12.13 -1.95 -17.58
C VAL A 174 11.62 -3.33 -17.98
N ALA A 175 10.50 -3.39 -18.70
CA ALA A 175 9.91 -4.66 -19.15
C ALA A 175 10.94 -5.47 -19.98
N LYS A 176 11.57 -4.85 -20.97
CA LYS A 176 12.59 -5.51 -21.81
C LYS A 176 13.83 -5.92 -21.05
N THR A 177 14.22 -5.16 -20.01
CA THR A 177 15.44 -5.45 -19.24
C THR A 177 15.23 -6.61 -18.27
N TYR A 178 14.07 -6.65 -17.60
CA TYR A 178 13.85 -7.57 -16.49
C TYR A 178 13.08 -8.83 -16.89
N PHE A 179 12.30 -8.80 -17.96
CA PHE A 179 11.47 -9.93 -18.42
C PHE A 179 11.89 -10.38 -19.81
N PRO A 180 12.93 -11.21 -19.91
CA PRO A 180 13.60 -11.53 -21.18
C PRO A 180 12.70 -12.26 -22.19
N ASN A 181 11.68 -12.96 -21.71
CA ASN A 181 10.78 -13.76 -22.56
C ASN A 181 9.44 -13.09 -22.80
N CYS A 182 9.22 -11.85 -22.32
CA CYS A 182 7.93 -11.22 -22.40
C CYS A 182 7.66 -10.54 -23.75
N LEU A 183 6.40 -10.57 -24.15
CA LEU A 183 5.86 -9.67 -25.15
C LEU A 183 5.30 -8.44 -24.45
N VAL A 184 5.76 -7.26 -24.87
CA VAL A 184 5.26 -5.99 -24.31
C VAL A 184 4.11 -5.50 -25.15
N ALA A 185 2.94 -5.29 -24.52
CA ALA A 185 1.75 -4.74 -25.14
C ALA A 185 1.39 -3.41 -24.47
N VAL A 186 0.85 -2.48 -25.27
CA VAL A 186 0.30 -1.23 -24.75
C VAL A 186 -1.15 -1.45 -24.37
N ASP A 187 -1.57 -0.91 -23.23
CA ASP A 187 -2.95 -0.98 -22.78
C ASP A 187 -3.88 -0.25 -23.79
N PRO A 188 -4.87 -0.95 -24.36
CA PRO A 188 -5.82 -0.38 -25.31
C PRO A 188 -6.55 0.86 -24.78
N PHE A 189 -6.81 0.95 -23.47
CA PHE A 189 -7.46 2.11 -22.88
C PHE A 189 -6.64 3.39 -23.11
N HIS A 190 -5.33 3.35 -22.89
CA HIS A 190 -4.44 4.50 -23.13
C HIS A 190 -4.36 4.88 -24.60
N VAL A 191 -4.33 3.90 -25.51
CA VAL A 191 -4.37 4.13 -26.96
C VAL A 191 -5.66 4.85 -27.36
N ILE A 192 -6.82 4.32 -26.95
CA ILE A 192 -8.14 4.89 -27.27
C ILE A 192 -8.27 6.30 -26.67
N LYS A 193 -7.80 6.50 -25.46
CA LYS A 193 -7.80 7.81 -24.78
C LYS A 193 -7.03 8.86 -25.58
N HIS A 194 -5.83 8.52 -26.07
CA HIS A 194 -5.02 9.43 -26.90
C HIS A 194 -5.71 9.72 -28.23
N LEU A 195 -6.18 8.69 -28.95
CA LEU A 195 -6.91 8.86 -30.18
C LEU A 195 -8.15 9.76 -30.00
N THR A 196 -8.95 9.51 -28.97
CA THR A 196 -10.13 10.32 -28.67
C THR A 196 -9.77 11.78 -28.39
N HIS A 197 -8.67 12.01 -27.64
CA HIS A 197 -8.18 13.34 -27.38
C HIS A 197 -7.75 14.07 -28.66
N ASP A 198 -7.00 13.40 -29.53
CA ASP A 198 -6.51 14.00 -30.78
C ASP A 198 -7.66 14.26 -31.77
N PHE A 199 -8.62 13.36 -31.88
CA PHE A 199 -9.85 13.61 -32.62
C PHE A 199 -10.63 14.81 -32.08
N LYS A 200 -10.72 14.96 -30.76
CA LYS A 200 -11.37 16.11 -30.14
C LYS A 200 -10.65 17.40 -30.47
N ARG A 201 -9.30 17.41 -30.42
CA ARG A 201 -8.50 18.58 -30.83
C ARG A 201 -8.74 18.94 -32.27
N LEU A 202 -8.64 17.98 -33.19
CA LEU A 202 -8.89 18.18 -34.62
C LEU A 202 -10.29 18.74 -34.86
N ARG A 203 -11.31 18.19 -34.19
CA ARG A 203 -12.68 18.71 -34.28
C ARG A 203 -12.78 20.18 -33.83
N ILE A 204 -12.13 20.52 -32.73
CA ILE A 204 -12.12 21.90 -32.22
C ILE A 204 -11.40 22.83 -33.19
N ASP A 205 -10.26 22.43 -33.73
CA ASP A 205 -9.49 23.21 -34.70
C ASP A 205 -10.30 23.47 -36.00
N LEU A 206 -10.97 22.44 -36.51
CA LEU A 206 -11.87 22.57 -37.67
C LEU A 206 -13.05 23.49 -37.36
N MET A 207 -13.63 23.36 -36.16
CA MET A 207 -14.74 24.21 -35.72
C MET A 207 -14.30 25.72 -35.65
N ASN A 208 -13.12 25.98 -35.08
CA ASN A 208 -12.60 27.36 -34.94
C ASN A 208 -12.24 27.96 -36.28
N ASN A 209 -11.86 27.18 -37.27
CA ASN A 209 -11.57 27.61 -38.62
C ASN A 209 -12.84 27.69 -39.52
N SER A 210 -13.98 27.26 -39.04
CA SER A 210 -15.25 27.36 -39.74
C SER A 210 -15.93 28.70 -39.51
N ILE A 211 -16.70 29.18 -40.50
CA ILE A 211 -17.48 30.41 -40.35
C ILE A 211 -18.51 30.21 -39.24
N TYR A 212 -18.48 31.10 -38.25
CA TYR A 212 -19.42 31.08 -37.13
C TYR A 212 -20.86 31.14 -37.62
N GLY A 213 -21.70 30.22 -37.12
CA GLY A 213 -23.09 30.12 -37.52
C GLY A 213 -23.33 29.28 -38.79
N SER A 214 -22.26 28.78 -39.43
CA SER A 214 -22.41 27.85 -40.57
C SER A 214 -22.86 26.47 -40.13
N ASN A 215 -23.41 25.66 -41.05
CA ASN A 215 -23.76 24.26 -40.80
C ASN A 215 -22.53 23.45 -40.32
N ALA A 216 -21.38 23.69 -40.90
CA ALA A 216 -20.12 23.06 -40.51
C ALA A 216 -19.77 23.37 -39.05
N TYR A 217 -19.88 24.65 -38.64
CA TYR A 217 -19.66 25.06 -37.24
C TYR A 217 -20.57 24.30 -36.26
N TYR A 218 -21.88 24.21 -36.57
CA TYR A 218 -22.82 23.53 -35.67
C TYR A 218 -22.66 22.01 -35.63
N LEU A 219 -22.27 21.38 -36.74
CA LEU A 219 -21.97 19.96 -36.78
C LEU A 219 -20.73 19.61 -35.92
N LEU A 220 -19.73 20.50 -35.90
CA LEU A 220 -18.49 20.29 -35.15
C LEU A 220 -18.59 20.71 -33.68
N LYS A 221 -19.61 21.46 -33.28
CA LYS A 221 -19.82 21.96 -31.91
C LYS A 221 -20.33 20.89 -30.94
N LYS A 222 -20.85 19.78 -31.40
CA LYS A 222 -21.46 18.71 -30.56
C LYS A 222 -20.46 17.89 -29.76
#